data_a8b7d5d6e22b0cdc95bf2ac7656ace30
#
_entry.id   a8b7d5d6e22b0cdc95bf2ac7656ace30
#
_cell.length_a   1.000
_cell.length_b   1.000
_cell.length_c   1.000
_cell.angle_alpha   90.00
_cell.angle_beta   90.00
_cell.angle_gamma   90.00
#
_symmetry.space_group_name_H-M   'P 1'
#
loop_
_entity.id
_entity.type
_entity.pdbx_description
1 polymer ?
#
loop_
_entity_poly.entity_id
_entity_poly.type
_entity_poly.pdbx_seq_one_letter_code
_entity_poly.pdbx_strand_id
1 'polypeptide(L)'
;LRIFLYGTLADPEAMSKCAGRRPRGAPVPAVLHGFRRVLLRGARYPTLRRAPREAVPGVIMRVNADMLVRLQNYESARYRQIHVRLRTPQGPARARCFLGDAPTRVGGNQTRS
;
A
#
# COMPACT_ATOMS: atom_id res chain seq x y z
N LEU A 1 1.57 -7.44 12.80
CA LEU A 1 1.04 -7.34 11.44
C LEU A 1 2.08 -6.70 10.53
N ARG A 2 2.14 -7.18 9.30
CA ARG A 2 3.05 -6.62 8.29
C ARG A 2 2.25 -5.95 7.20
N ILE A 3 2.74 -4.78 6.76
CA ILE A 3 2.09 -4.04 5.69
C ILE A 3 3.12 -3.63 4.64
N PHE A 4 2.75 -3.80 3.39
CA PHE A 4 3.57 -3.40 2.25
C PHE A 4 3.18 -2.00 1.82
N LEU A 5 4.18 -1.13 1.73
CA LEU A 5 3.99 0.27 1.37
C LEU A 5 4.86 0.62 0.18
N TYR A 6 4.28 1.32 -0.78
CA TYR A 6 4.93 1.64 -2.04
C TYR A 6 4.82 3.11 -2.43
N GLY A 7 4.33 3.93 -1.51
CA GLY A 7 4.18 5.37 -1.73
C GLY A 7 4.80 6.17 -0.61
N THR A 8 4.21 7.30 -0.29
CA THR A 8 4.71 8.21 0.74
C THR A 8 4.92 7.51 2.08
N LEU A 9 4.02 6.61 2.45
CA LEU A 9 4.10 5.92 3.73
C LEU A 9 5.25 4.90 3.80
N ALA A 10 5.94 4.66 2.72
CA ALA A 10 7.16 3.85 2.76
C ALA A 10 8.28 4.54 3.53
N ASP A 11 8.19 5.84 3.72
CA ASP A 11 9.10 6.57 4.59
C ASP A 11 8.68 6.38 6.05
N PRO A 12 9.57 5.92 6.94
CA PRO A 12 9.22 5.68 8.34
C PRO A 12 8.70 6.90 9.08
N GLU A 13 9.17 8.10 8.74
CA GLU A 13 8.68 9.30 9.39
C GLU A 13 7.25 9.62 8.97
N ALA A 14 6.94 9.51 7.69
CA ALA A 14 5.59 9.72 7.21
C ALA A 14 4.64 8.70 7.82
N MET A 15 5.07 7.45 7.89
CA MET A 15 4.31 6.38 8.53
C MET A 15 4.05 6.69 9.99
N SER A 16 5.07 7.15 10.71
CA SER A 16 4.94 7.47 12.12
C SER A 16 3.91 8.56 12.36
N LYS A 17 3.88 9.58 11.51
CA LYS A 17 2.91 10.66 11.64
C LYS A 17 1.48 10.18 11.40
N CYS A 18 1.28 9.31 10.44
CA CYS A 18 -0.06 8.79 10.12
C CYS A 18 -0.54 7.78 11.14
N ALA A 19 0.34 6.92 11.61
CA ALA A 19 -0.02 5.82 12.50
C ALA A 19 0.04 6.19 13.98
N GLY A 20 0.57 7.36 14.31
CA GLY A 20 0.67 7.82 15.69
C GLY A 20 1.84 7.26 16.46
N ARG A 21 2.64 6.39 15.87
CA ARG A 21 3.86 5.84 16.48
C ARG A 21 4.72 5.19 15.41
N ARG A 22 5.99 4.98 15.75
CA ARG A 22 6.91 4.36 14.81
C ARG A 22 6.61 2.88 14.58
N PRO A 23 6.79 2.40 13.36
CA PRO A 23 6.75 0.96 13.10
C PRO A 23 7.82 0.24 13.88
N ARG A 24 7.60 -1.05 14.14
CA ARG A 24 8.58 -1.86 14.86
C ARG A 24 9.66 -2.34 13.91
N GLY A 25 10.90 -2.19 14.33
CA GLY A 25 12.05 -2.63 13.56
C GLY A 25 12.28 -1.78 12.32
N ALA A 26 13.26 -2.19 11.53
CA ALA A 26 13.59 -1.50 10.28
C ALA A 26 12.67 -1.95 9.17
N PRO A 27 12.32 -1.04 8.23
CA PRO A 27 11.59 -1.44 7.03
C PRO A 27 12.39 -2.46 6.22
N VAL A 28 11.71 -3.44 5.67
CA VAL A 28 12.35 -4.47 4.85
C VAL A 28 12.04 -4.20 3.39
N PRO A 29 13.07 -4.02 2.53
CA PRO A 29 12.82 -3.84 1.11
C PRO A 29 12.07 -5.04 0.54
N ALA A 30 11.10 -4.77 -0.32
CA ALA A 30 10.28 -5.82 -0.90
C ALA A 30 9.83 -5.42 -2.29
N VAL A 31 9.51 -6.41 -3.12
CA VAL A 31 9.03 -6.19 -4.47
C VAL A 31 7.75 -6.99 -4.67
N LEU A 32 6.74 -6.33 -5.19
CA LEU A 32 5.48 -6.96 -5.55
C LEU A 32 5.45 -7.18 -7.06
N HIS A 33 5.56 -8.42 -7.49
CA HIS A 33 5.52 -8.77 -8.91
C HIS A 33 4.09 -8.91 -9.40
N GLY A 34 3.88 -8.60 -10.67
CA GLY A 34 2.58 -8.75 -11.31
C GLY A 34 1.67 -7.55 -11.14
N PHE A 35 2.22 -6.43 -10.72
CA PHE A 35 1.47 -5.19 -10.51
C PHE A 35 2.29 -4.00 -10.97
N ARG A 36 1.61 -2.89 -11.17
CA ARG A 36 2.25 -1.60 -11.40
C ARG A 36 1.54 -0.52 -10.59
N ARG A 37 2.26 0.56 -10.31
CA ARG A 37 1.68 1.71 -9.64
C ARG A 37 0.92 2.56 -10.65
N VAL A 38 -0.26 3.00 -10.25
CA VAL A 38 -1.05 3.94 -11.05
C VAL A 38 -1.58 5.02 -10.12
N LEU A 39 -1.74 6.22 -10.65
CA LEU A 39 -2.34 7.30 -9.91
C LEU A 39 -3.79 7.42 -10.35
N LEU A 40 -4.69 7.24 -9.41
CA LEU A 40 -6.12 7.37 -9.70
C LEU A 40 -6.46 8.85 -9.85
N ARG A 41 -7.34 9.14 -10.80
CA ARG A 41 -7.79 10.52 -11.00
C ARG A 41 -8.44 11.03 -9.73
N GLY A 42 -8.01 12.20 -9.28
CA GLY A 42 -8.52 12.79 -8.05
C GLY A 42 -8.00 12.19 -6.76
N ALA A 43 -7.13 11.20 -6.85
CA ALA A 43 -6.55 10.59 -5.66
C ALA A 43 -5.23 11.25 -5.32
N ARG A 44 -4.94 11.32 -4.02
CA ARG A 44 -3.66 11.88 -3.54
C ARG A 44 -2.54 10.85 -3.60
N TYR A 45 -2.89 9.57 -3.58
CA TYR A 45 -1.92 8.50 -3.44
C TYR A 45 -2.08 7.50 -4.56
N PRO A 46 -0.99 6.85 -4.97
CA PRO A 46 -1.06 5.82 -5.99
C PRO A 46 -1.76 4.57 -5.46
N THR A 47 -2.24 3.78 -6.37
CA THR A 47 -2.71 2.43 -6.09
C THR A 47 -2.05 1.45 -7.03
N LEU A 48 -2.50 0.22 -7.05
CA LEU A 48 -1.91 -0.85 -7.84
C LEU A 48 -2.90 -1.41 -8.84
N ARG A 49 -2.40 -1.80 -9.98
CA ARG A 49 -3.14 -2.50 -11.02
C ARG A 49 -2.39 -3.75 -11.43
N ARG A 50 -3.14 -4.76 -11.82
CA ARG A 50 -2.52 -5.97 -12.37
C ARG A 50 -1.72 -5.64 -13.61
N ALA A 51 -0.48 -6.10 -13.65
CA ALA A 51 0.42 -5.90 -14.78
C ALA A 51 1.42 -7.05 -14.76
N PRO A 52 1.12 -8.17 -15.44
CA PRO A 52 1.86 -9.43 -15.26
C PRO A 52 3.37 -9.34 -15.47
N ARG A 53 3.84 -8.37 -16.22
CA ARG A 53 5.27 -8.25 -16.53
C ARG A 53 5.98 -7.14 -15.75
N GLU A 54 5.28 -6.53 -14.81
CA GLU A 54 5.84 -5.42 -14.06
C GLU A 54 5.96 -5.76 -12.60
N ALA A 55 6.66 -4.91 -11.87
CA ALA A 55 6.86 -5.08 -10.45
C ALA A 55 6.92 -3.73 -9.77
N VAL A 56 6.52 -3.70 -8.49
CA VAL A 56 6.49 -2.49 -7.70
C VAL A 56 7.43 -2.64 -6.52
N PRO A 57 8.47 -1.81 -6.44
CA PRO A 57 9.32 -1.82 -5.25
C PRO A 57 8.67 -1.06 -4.11
N GLY A 58 8.96 -1.49 -2.90
CA GLY A 58 8.47 -0.85 -1.71
C GLY A 58 9.12 -1.43 -0.48
N VAL A 59 8.45 -1.31 0.66
CA VAL A 59 8.96 -1.82 1.92
C VAL A 59 7.86 -2.51 2.70
N ILE A 60 8.26 -3.48 3.52
CA ILE A 60 7.37 -4.09 4.50
C ILE A 60 7.67 -3.47 5.85
N MET A 61 6.65 -3.01 6.54
CA MET A 61 6.77 -2.49 7.89
C MET A 61 5.89 -3.29 8.83
N ARG A 62 6.33 -3.40 10.09
CA ARG A 62 5.55 -4.05 11.13
C ARG A 62 4.73 -3.02 11.87
N VAL A 63 3.44 -3.30 11.99
CA VAL A 63 2.50 -2.41 12.67
C VAL A 63 1.63 -3.24 13.61
N ASN A 64 1.10 -2.60 14.66
CA ASN A 64 0.12 -3.26 15.50
C ASN A 64 -1.29 -2.94 14.99
N ALA A 65 -2.30 -3.51 15.65
CA ALA A 65 -3.68 -3.34 15.22
C ALA A 65 -4.13 -1.88 15.24
N ASP A 66 -3.73 -1.13 16.27
CA ASP A 66 -4.10 0.29 16.36
C ASP A 66 -3.50 1.10 15.22
N MET A 67 -2.24 0.85 14.90
CA MET A 67 -1.59 1.51 13.79
C MET A 67 -2.30 1.20 12.47
N LEU A 68 -2.72 -0.05 12.30
CA LEU A 68 -3.41 -0.46 11.08
C LEU A 68 -4.74 0.26 10.93
N VAL A 69 -5.48 0.42 12.03
CA VAL A 69 -6.74 1.16 12.02
C VAL A 69 -6.51 2.62 11.62
N ARG A 70 -5.48 3.24 12.18
CA ARG A 70 -5.15 4.63 11.83
C ARG A 70 -4.76 4.76 10.37
N LEU A 71 -4.01 3.81 9.86
CA LEU A 71 -3.64 3.80 8.44
C LEU A 71 -4.86 3.63 7.55
N GLN A 72 -5.78 2.75 7.93
CA GLN A 72 -7.01 2.55 7.18
C GLN A 72 -7.83 3.84 7.13
N ASN A 73 -7.92 4.56 8.23
CA ASN A 73 -8.62 5.83 8.27
C ASN A 73 -7.93 6.88 7.41
N TYR A 74 -6.60 6.89 7.41
CA TYR A 74 -5.82 7.81 6.59
C TYR A 74 -6.02 7.53 5.09
N GLU A 75 -6.04 6.26 4.70
CA GLU A 75 -6.25 5.87 3.32
C GLU A 75 -7.69 6.04 2.87
N SER A 76 -8.59 6.10 3.83
CA SER A 76 -10.03 6.27 3.62
C SER A 76 -10.72 5.01 3.10
N ALA A 77 -12.05 5.08 3.01
CA ALA A 77 -12.86 3.95 2.55
C ALA A 77 -12.66 3.63 1.07
N ARG A 78 -11.94 4.48 0.33
CA ARG A 78 -11.63 4.23 -1.07
C ARG A 78 -10.59 3.14 -1.27
N TYR A 79 -9.89 2.77 -0.20
CA TYR A 79 -8.86 1.74 -0.24
C TYR A 79 -9.27 0.58 0.64
N ARG A 80 -9.02 -0.62 0.17
CA ARG A 80 -9.28 -1.85 0.93
C ARG A 80 -7.99 -2.60 1.14
N GLN A 81 -7.96 -3.41 2.16
CA GLN A 81 -6.78 -4.22 2.46
C GLN A 81 -6.87 -5.55 1.73
N ILE A 82 -5.77 -5.94 1.11
CA ILE A 82 -5.61 -7.27 0.54
C ILE A 82 -4.31 -7.86 1.04
N HIS A 83 -4.18 -9.18 0.93
CA HIS A 83 -2.94 -9.88 1.24
C HIS A 83 -2.18 -10.12 -0.05
N VAL A 84 -0.88 -9.84 -0.02
CA VAL A 84 -0.04 -10.01 -1.19
C VAL A 84 1.20 -10.82 -0.85
N ARG A 85 1.74 -11.47 -1.87
CA ARG A 85 3.03 -12.16 -1.79
C ARG A 85 4.10 -11.24 -2.34
N LEU A 86 5.23 -11.21 -1.64
CA LEU A 86 6.31 -10.29 -1.95
C LEU A 86 7.63 -11.04 -2.01
N ARG A 87 8.58 -10.45 -2.71
CA ARG A 87 9.96 -10.91 -2.72
C ARG A 87 10.79 -9.99 -1.86
N THR A 88 11.59 -10.56 -0.99
CA THR A 88 12.55 -9.82 -0.15
C THR A 88 13.93 -10.42 -0.30
N PRO A 89 14.97 -9.74 0.18
CA PRO A 89 16.33 -10.32 0.18
C PRO A 89 16.41 -11.64 0.94
N GLN A 90 15.49 -11.89 1.89
CA GLN A 90 15.46 -13.11 2.66
C GLN A 90 14.51 -14.17 2.09
N GLY A 91 13.92 -13.91 0.91
CA GLY A 91 13.01 -14.83 0.27
C GLY A 91 11.59 -14.32 0.24
N PRO A 92 10.62 -15.19 -0.08
CA PRO A 92 9.23 -14.78 -0.18
C PRO A 92 8.67 -14.36 1.18
N ALA A 93 7.74 -13.41 1.14
CA ALA A 93 7.07 -12.93 2.34
C ALA A 93 5.63 -12.56 2.00
N ARG A 94 4.80 -12.42 3.02
CA ARG A 94 3.42 -12.00 2.88
C ARG A 94 3.19 -10.75 3.71
N ALA A 95 2.34 -9.88 3.20
CA ALA A 95 1.96 -8.68 3.93
C ALA A 95 0.60 -8.21 3.45
N ARG A 96 -0.01 -7.31 4.22
CA ARG A 96 -1.22 -6.62 3.80
C ARG A 96 -0.84 -5.45 2.94
N CYS A 97 -1.74 -5.06 2.05
CA CYS A 97 -1.51 -3.93 1.15
C CYS A 97 -2.83 -3.21 0.94
N PHE A 98 -2.78 -1.88 0.86
CA PHE A 98 -3.98 -1.11 0.53
C PHE A 98 -4.11 -1.00 -0.97
N LEU A 99 -5.31 -1.32 -1.46
CA LEU A 99 -5.62 -1.29 -2.88
C LEU A 99 -6.79 -0.34 -3.12
N GLY A 100 -6.59 0.62 -4.01
CA GLY A 100 -7.64 1.56 -4.37
C GLY A 100 -8.75 0.87 -5.15
N ASP A 101 -9.99 1.25 -4.83
CA ASP A 101 -11.16 0.64 -5.43
C ASP A 101 -11.34 1.09 -6.88
N ALA A 102 -11.71 0.14 -7.73
CA ALA A 102 -11.90 0.40 -9.14
C ALA A 102 -12.95 1.49 -9.42
N PRO A 103 -14.11 1.48 -8.79
CA PRO A 103 -15.13 2.51 -9.05
C PRO A 103 -14.68 3.92 -8.73
N THR A 104 -13.78 4.09 -7.77
CA THR A 104 -13.34 5.42 -7.39
C THR A 104 -12.44 6.06 -8.44
N ARG A 105 -11.79 5.26 -9.26
CA ARG A 105 -10.91 5.81 -10.29
C ARG A 105 -11.68 6.28 -11.50
N VAL A 106 -12.82 5.71 -11.74
CA VAL A 106 -13.64 6.10 -12.88
C VAL A 106 -14.34 7.40 -12.62
N GLY A 107 -14.64 7.55 -11.44
CA GLY A 107 -15.29 8.79 -11.10
C GLY A 107 -15.19 9.77 -12.20
N GLY A 108 -14.80 7.98 -12.70
CA GLY A 108 -14.80 8.05 -13.36
C GLY A 108 -15.08 8.05 -14.08
N ASN A 109 -15.21 7.74 -13.97
CA ASN A 109 -15.40 7.50 -14.73
C ASN A 109 -15.88 7.77 -15.07
N GLN A 110 -16.03 7.73 -14.71
CA GLN A 110 -16.42 7.71 -14.99
C GLN A 110 -16.74 8.06 -15.37
N THR A 111 -16.97 8.13 -15.25
CA THR A 111 -17.24 8.16 -15.59
C THR A 111 -17.57 8.36 -15.81
N ARG A 112 -17.88 8.26 -15.64
CA ARG A 112 -18.20 8.23 -15.65
C ARG A 112 -18.36 8.59 -15.67
N SER A 113 -18.30 8.84 -15.39
CA SER A 113 -18.35 8.90 -15.20
C SER A 113 -18.38 8.96 -15.08
#